data_c49beef62910e2e55018a5f74544a091
#
_entry.id   c49beef62910e2e55018a5f74544a091
#
_cell.length_a   1.000
_cell.length_b   1.000
_cell.length_c   1.000
_cell.angle_alpha   90.00
_cell.angle_beta   90.00
_cell.angle_gamma   90.00
#
_symmetry.space_group_name_H-M   'P 1'
#
loop_
_entity.id
_entity.type
_entity.pdbx_description
1 polymer ?
#
loop_
_entity_poly.entity_id
_entity_poly.type
_entity_poly.pdbx_seq_one_letter_code
_entity_poly.pdbx_strand_id
1 'polypeptide(L)'
;PLKRAAIEFIMEGFTMQIKLQSNDYHVLLNTLGAELNSYSSPTGKEYIWNSDPAYWLRSSPLLFPTIGNVRNGETVIKDHIYHMPKHGFCKESEFEVTEQTENSVTFLLKANEETQKHYPYDFELRLSYHLNGNTLSMDYTVTNKDSEPMYYHLGAHPGFMCPVNDGENLENCILKFEKEEDFVSYEYDLKNLEFNFDHKVSQKAEGNVLPLTIPMFDQDAVFFEHTNSHRVSFVNAVTGKGVSMYYPDFESLAIWTPIGGKAPFLCLEPWNGSAVFHQDDDIFAHKHSILTLEPDKEKIYHLEISLIE
;
A
#
# COMPACT_ATOMS: atom_id res chain seq x y z
N PRO A 1 -10.41 -18.04 35.57
CA PRO A 1 -11.53 -17.76 34.69
C PRO A 1 -11.08 -16.73 33.67
N LEU A 2 -10.73 -17.22 32.47
CA LEU A 2 -10.40 -16.42 31.30
C LEU A 2 -11.66 -15.64 30.89
N LYS A 3 -11.63 -14.32 30.97
CA LYS A 3 -12.64 -13.47 30.35
C LYS A 3 -12.50 -13.65 28.84
N ARG A 4 -13.49 -14.28 28.22
CA ARG A 4 -13.67 -14.25 26.77
C ARG A 4 -13.93 -12.80 26.39
N ALA A 5 -13.01 -12.19 25.60
CA ALA A 5 -13.27 -10.94 24.93
C ALA A 5 -14.50 -11.13 24.04
N ALA A 6 -15.47 -10.24 24.17
CA ALA A 6 -16.66 -10.25 23.32
C ALA A 6 -16.22 -9.81 21.92
N ILE A 7 -16.35 -10.71 20.94
CA ILE A 7 -16.15 -10.41 19.52
C ILE A 7 -17.43 -9.75 19.08
N GLU A 8 -17.41 -8.44 18.82
CA GLU A 8 -18.49 -7.74 18.15
C GLU A 8 -18.35 -7.99 16.64
N PHE A 9 -19.24 -8.83 16.11
CA PHE A 9 -19.39 -9.04 14.67
C PHE A 9 -20.43 -8.06 14.13
N ILE A 10 -20.01 -7.15 13.25
CA ILE A 10 -20.91 -6.37 12.42
C ILE A 10 -20.90 -7.04 11.03
N MET A 11 -22.00 -7.71 10.68
CA MET A 11 -22.17 -8.32 9.36
C MET A 11 -22.87 -7.32 8.42
N GLU A 12 -22.09 -6.63 7.59
CA GLU A 12 -22.60 -6.08 6.34
C GLU A 12 -21.98 -6.89 5.20
N GLY A 13 -22.72 -7.87 4.69
CA GLY A 13 -22.37 -8.71 3.53
C GLY A 13 -20.99 -9.37 3.62
N PHE A 14 -20.86 -10.56 4.17
CA PHE A 14 -19.69 -11.48 4.20
C PHE A 14 -18.31 -10.95 4.63
N THR A 15 -18.06 -9.62 4.69
CA THR A 15 -16.80 -9.04 5.16
C THR A 15 -16.86 -8.81 6.65
N MET A 16 -15.90 -9.39 7.40
CA MET A 16 -15.78 -9.13 8.84
C MET A 16 -14.88 -7.92 9.08
N GLN A 17 -15.24 -7.10 10.08
CA GLN A 17 -14.41 -6.04 10.57
C GLN A 17 -13.72 -6.48 11.86
N ILE A 18 -12.40 -6.29 11.93
CA ILE A 18 -11.55 -6.59 13.08
C ILE A 18 -11.13 -5.27 13.72
N LYS A 19 -11.32 -5.16 15.03
CA LYS A 19 -10.86 -4.01 15.82
C LYS A 19 -9.64 -4.40 16.63
N LEU A 20 -8.57 -3.58 16.54
CA LEU A 20 -7.42 -3.62 17.44
C LEU A 20 -7.42 -2.39 18.33
N GLN A 21 -6.90 -2.54 19.56
CA GLN A 21 -6.78 -1.46 20.53
C GLN A 21 -5.48 -1.57 21.31
N SER A 22 -4.83 -0.41 21.56
CA SER A 22 -3.66 -0.27 22.43
C SER A 22 -3.58 1.17 22.96
N ASN A 23 -3.60 1.36 24.30
CA ASN A 23 -3.50 2.69 24.95
C ASN A 23 -4.43 3.76 24.33
N ASP A 24 -5.71 3.42 24.15
CA ASP A 24 -6.73 4.28 23.54
C ASP A 24 -6.51 4.63 22.05
N TYR A 25 -5.50 4.07 21.39
CA TYR A 25 -5.42 4.03 19.92
C TYR A 25 -6.27 2.87 19.39
N HIS A 26 -6.96 3.13 18.28
CA HIS A 26 -7.85 2.14 17.66
C HIS A 26 -7.52 1.96 16.19
N VAL A 27 -7.57 0.71 15.74
CA VAL A 27 -7.42 0.32 14.34
C VAL A 27 -8.61 -0.53 13.93
N LEU A 28 -9.16 -0.29 12.73
CA LEU A 28 -10.16 -1.14 12.10
C LEU A 28 -9.58 -1.73 10.82
N LEU A 29 -9.79 -3.04 10.65
CA LEU A 29 -9.33 -3.82 9.53
C LEU A 29 -10.49 -4.63 8.96
N ASN A 30 -10.57 -4.76 7.65
CA ASN A 30 -11.52 -5.65 6.99
C ASN A 30 -10.86 -6.96 6.59
N THR A 31 -11.58 -8.08 6.67
CA THR A 31 -11.11 -9.37 6.13
C THR A 31 -11.02 -9.36 4.62
N LEU A 32 -11.86 -8.58 3.93
CA LEU A 32 -11.73 -8.34 2.50
C LEU A 32 -10.47 -7.49 2.22
N GLY A 33 -9.51 -8.08 1.54
CA GLY A 33 -8.23 -7.45 1.22
C GLY A 33 -7.27 -7.37 2.41
N ALA A 34 -7.64 -7.86 3.60
CA ALA A 34 -6.95 -7.61 4.87
C ALA A 34 -6.68 -6.10 5.07
N GLU A 35 -7.61 -5.25 4.61
CA GLU A 35 -7.43 -3.82 4.39
C GLU A 35 -7.52 -3.02 5.68
N LEU A 36 -6.57 -2.11 5.92
CA LEU A 36 -6.61 -1.10 6.98
C LEU A 36 -7.60 0.00 6.61
N ASN A 37 -8.69 0.15 7.38
CA ASN A 37 -9.76 1.10 7.09
C ASN A 37 -9.85 2.28 8.04
N SER A 38 -9.25 2.17 9.24
CA SER A 38 -9.22 3.25 10.22
C SER A 38 -8.03 3.11 11.14
N TYR A 39 -7.42 4.24 11.46
CA TYR A 39 -6.41 4.34 12.52
C TYR A 39 -6.62 5.67 13.25
N SER A 40 -7.18 5.59 14.44
CA SER A 40 -7.54 6.77 15.23
C SER A 40 -6.73 6.88 16.51
N SER A 41 -6.43 8.15 16.87
CA SER A 41 -5.75 8.52 18.12
C SER A 41 -6.69 8.50 19.32
N PRO A 42 -6.17 8.64 20.56
CA PRO A 42 -6.96 8.75 21.78
C PRO A 42 -7.95 9.93 21.80
N THR A 43 -7.69 10.97 20.99
CA THR A 43 -8.60 12.11 20.84
C THR A 43 -9.75 11.84 19.88
N GLY A 44 -9.80 10.65 19.27
CA GLY A 44 -10.78 10.28 18.25
C GLY A 44 -10.47 10.81 16.86
N LYS A 45 -9.27 11.38 16.63
CA LYS A 45 -8.86 11.86 15.33
C LYS A 45 -8.50 10.71 14.41
N GLU A 46 -9.09 10.69 13.21
CA GLU A 46 -8.82 9.71 12.15
C GLU A 46 -7.64 10.13 11.29
N TYR A 47 -6.78 9.17 10.96
CA TYR A 47 -5.59 9.39 10.13
C TYR A 47 -5.62 8.62 8.81
N ILE A 48 -6.43 7.57 8.68
CA ILE A 48 -6.61 6.82 7.45
C ILE A 48 -7.78 7.40 6.66
N TRP A 49 -7.66 7.42 5.34
CA TRP A 49 -8.72 7.83 4.43
C TRP A 49 -9.96 6.94 4.58
N ASN A 50 -11.13 7.56 4.66
CA ASN A 50 -12.40 6.94 5.02
C ASN A 50 -13.17 6.31 3.85
N SER A 51 -12.54 6.13 2.69
CA SER A 51 -13.15 5.53 1.48
C SER A 51 -14.36 6.30 0.92
N ASP A 52 -14.40 7.63 1.04
CA ASP A 52 -15.50 8.43 0.48
C ASP A 52 -15.59 8.22 -1.05
N PRO A 53 -16.73 7.70 -1.57
CA PRO A 53 -16.90 7.41 -2.99
C PRO A 53 -16.82 8.64 -3.90
N ALA A 54 -16.92 9.86 -3.35
CA ALA A 54 -16.74 11.09 -4.11
C ALA A 54 -15.29 11.25 -4.65
N TYR A 55 -14.33 10.51 -4.05
CA TYR A 55 -12.92 10.58 -4.41
C TYR A 55 -12.31 9.20 -4.68
N TRP A 56 -12.32 8.31 -3.70
CA TRP A 56 -11.69 7.00 -3.81
C TRP A 56 -12.29 6.00 -2.82
N LEU A 57 -12.77 4.84 -3.32
CA LEU A 57 -13.51 3.82 -2.57
C LEU A 57 -12.65 2.88 -1.71
N ARG A 58 -11.33 3.08 -1.65
CA ARG A 58 -10.41 2.28 -0.85
C ARG A 58 -9.76 3.14 0.23
N SER A 59 -9.18 2.48 1.24
CA SER A 59 -8.41 3.16 2.30
C SER A 59 -6.92 2.80 2.26
N SER A 60 -6.59 1.51 2.16
CA SER A 60 -5.22 1.01 2.20
C SER A 60 -5.12 -0.36 1.52
N PRO A 61 -5.38 -0.47 0.20
CA PRO A 61 -5.36 -1.76 -0.46
C PRO A 61 -3.96 -2.38 -0.52
N LEU A 62 -3.92 -3.70 -0.40
CA LEU A 62 -2.73 -4.51 -0.63
C LEU A 62 -2.52 -4.72 -2.13
N LEU A 63 -1.29 -4.49 -2.60
CA LEU A 63 -0.89 -4.65 -4.00
C LEU A 63 -0.13 -5.96 -4.16
N PHE A 64 -0.79 -6.98 -4.72
CA PHE A 64 -0.21 -8.30 -5.00
C PHE A 64 -1.10 -9.07 -6.02
N PRO A 65 -0.54 -9.79 -6.98
CA PRO A 65 0.87 -10.02 -7.24
C PRO A 65 1.50 -8.98 -8.18
N THR A 66 0.78 -7.94 -8.54
CA THR A 66 1.29 -6.84 -9.39
C THR A 66 0.99 -5.46 -8.82
N ILE A 67 1.83 -4.49 -9.16
CA ILE A 67 1.64 -3.08 -8.90
C ILE A 67 1.22 -2.39 -10.20
N GLY A 68 0.27 -1.45 -10.11
CA GLY A 68 -0.27 -0.76 -11.29
C GLY A 68 -1.06 -1.66 -12.22
N ASN A 69 -1.17 -1.25 -13.47
CA ASN A 69 -1.75 -2.03 -14.54
C ASN A 69 -0.71 -2.98 -15.17
N VAL A 70 -1.19 -4.01 -15.86
CA VAL A 70 -0.49 -4.64 -16.95
C VAL A 70 -1.11 -4.15 -18.25
N ARG A 71 -0.36 -4.19 -19.37
CA ARG A 71 -0.83 -3.64 -20.64
C ARG A 71 -2.09 -4.39 -21.12
N ASN A 72 -3.14 -3.64 -21.48
CA ASN A 72 -4.45 -4.19 -21.86
C ASN A 72 -5.13 -5.10 -20.82
N GLY A 73 -4.65 -5.10 -19.57
CA GLY A 73 -5.15 -5.99 -18.51
C GLY A 73 -4.73 -7.46 -18.67
N GLU A 74 -3.75 -7.75 -19.55
CA GLU A 74 -3.29 -9.11 -19.85
C GLU A 74 -1.78 -9.21 -19.71
N THR A 75 -1.30 -10.37 -19.26
CA THR A 75 0.13 -10.68 -19.14
C THR A 75 0.38 -12.15 -19.37
N VAL A 76 1.61 -12.49 -19.80
CA VAL A 76 2.02 -13.88 -20.04
C VAL A 76 2.68 -14.45 -18.79
N ILE A 77 2.14 -15.55 -18.25
CA ILE A 77 2.69 -16.30 -17.12
C ILE A 77 2.75 -17.79 -17.55
N LYS A 78 3.92 -18.43 -17.40
CA LYS A 78 4.10 -19.86 -17.78
C LYS A 78 3.58 -20.14 -19.19
N ASP A 79 3.93 -19.29 -20.16
CA ASP A 79 3.55 -19.37 -21.58
C ASP A 79 2.05 -19.27 -21.91
N HIS A 80 1.23 -18.83 -20.94
CA HIS A 80 -0.21 -18.61 -21.12
C HIS A 80 -0.59 -17.16 -20.80
N ILE A 81 -1.63 -16.66 -21.49
CA ILE A 81 -2.17 -15.31 -21.25
C ILE A 81 -3.15 -15.37 -20.05
N TYR A 82 -2.95 -14.45 -19.10
CA TYR A 82 -3.81 -14.27 -17.94
C TYR A 82 -4.30 -12.83 -17.87
N HIS A 83 -5.56 -12.67 -17.51
CA HIS A 83 -6.10 -11.35 -17.16
C HIS A 83 -5.66 -10.99 -15.74
N MET A 84 -4.99 -9.83 -15.60
CA MET A 84 -4.49 -9.34 -14.32
C MET A 84 -5.13 -7.97 -14.00
N PRO A 85 -5.95 -7.88 -12.93
CA PRO A 85 -6.54 -6.62 -12.54
C PRO A 85 -5.48 -5.60 -12.06
N LYS A 86 -5.79 -4.30 -12.18
CA LYS A 86 -4.93 -3.22 -11.65
C LYS A 86 -4.61 -3.49 -10.17
N HIS A 87 -3.33 -3.47 -9.81
CA HIS A 87 -2.80 -3.77 -8.47
C HIS A 87 -3.05 -5.21 -8.00
N GLY A 88 -3.32 -6.14 -8.91
CA GLY A 88 -3.63 -7.53 -8.58
C GLY A 88 -5.00 -7.72 -7.94
N PHE A 89 -5.23 -8.89 -7.38
CA PHE A 89 -6.53 -9.36 -6.91
C PHE A 89 -6.68 -9.38 -5.38
N CYS A 90 -5.62 -9.21 -4.61
CA CYS A 90 -5.67 -9.38 -3.14
C CYS A 90 -6.65 -8.42 -2.47
N LYS A 91 -6.79 -7.21 -2.97
CA LYS A 91 -7.74 -6.21 -2.46
C LYS A 91 -9.22 -6.62 -2.59
N GLU A 92 -9.52 -7.59 -3.48
CA GLU A 92 -10.86 -8.15 -3.69
C GLU A 92 -10.99 -9.57 -3.11
N SER A 93 -9.95 -10.07 -2.45
CA SER A 93 -9.93 -11.43 -1.89
C SER A 93 -10.30 -11.40 -0.42
N GLU A 94 -11.10 -12.38 0.01
CA GLU A 94 -11.41 -12.59 1.43
C GLU A 94 -10.25 -13.34 2.09
N PHE A 95 -9.71 -12.81 3.19
CA PHE A 95 -8.64 -13.41 3.96
C PHE A 95 -9.19 -14.12 5.19
N GLU A 96 -8.65 -15.29 5.49
CA GLU A 96 -8.90 -16.01 6.73
C GLU A 96 -8.19 -15.34 7.90
N VAL A 97 -8.88 -15.15 9.03
CA VAL A 97 -8.25 -14.75 10.29
C VAL A 97 -7.68 -15.99 10.97
N THR A 98 -6.36 -16.09 11.07
CA THR A 98 -5.68 -17.26 11.69
C THR A 98 -5.34 -17.04 13.14
N GLU A 99 -5.03 -15.80 13.53
CA GLU A 99 -4.71 -15.43 14.90
C GLU A 99 -5.28 -14.04 15.21
N GLN A 100 -5.77 -13.84 16.43
CA GLN A 100 -6.27 -12.54 16.89
C GLN A 100 -6.10 -12.38 18.39
N THR A 101 -5.65 -11.19 18.80
CA THR A 101 -5.63 -10.72 20.18
C THR A 101 -6.33 -9.35 20.28
N GLU A 102 -6.23 -8.67 21.41
CA GLU A 102 -6.76 -7.31 21.56
C GLU A 102 -6.04 -6.30 20.65
N ASN A 103 -4.72 -6.50 20.43
CA ASN A 103 -3.87 -5.54 19.72
C ASN A 103 -3.16 -6.12 18.49
N SER A 104 -3.49 -7.34 18.08
CA SER A 104 -2.90 -7.96 16.89
C SER A 104 -3.88 -8.86 16.16
N VAL A 105 -3.65 -9.03 14.85
CA VAL A 105 -4.37 -9.99 14.00
C VAL A 105 -3.47 -10.47 12.89
N THR A 106 -3.62 -11.74 12.50
CA THR A 106 -2.96 -12.32 11.34
C THR A 106 -4.02 -12.82 10.36
N PHE A 107 -3.93 -12.32 9.14
CA PHE A 107 -4.73 -12.70 7.98
C PHE A 107 -3.94 -13.65 7.08
N LEU A 108 -4.63 -14.56 6.40
CA LEU A 108 -4.04 -15.52 5.47
C LEU A 108 -4.89 -15.62 4.21
N LEU A 109 -4.25 -15.44 3.06
CA LEU A 109 -4.78 -15.81 1.75
C LEU A 109 -3.92 -16.94 1.17
N LYS A 110 -4.56 -18.03 0.75
CA LYS A 110 -3.92 -19.12 0.00
C LYS A 110 -4.37 -19.07 -1.44
N ALA A 111 -3.51 -19.56 -2.33
CA ALA A 111 -3.90 -19.83 -3.69
C ALA A 111 -5.15 -20.72 -3.72
N ASN A 112 -6.09 -20.42 -4.59
CA ASN A 112 -7.34 -21.13 -4.78
C ASN A 112 -7.79 -21.03 -6.25
N GLU A 113 -8.89 -21.68 -6.61
CA GLU A 113 -9.39 -21.70 -7.99
C GLU A 113 -9.63 -20.30 -8.59
N GLU A 114 -10.02 -19.31 -7.77
CA GLU A 114 -10.24 -17.94 -8.24
C GLU A 114 -8.93 -17.21 -8.49
N THR A 115 -7.97 -17.29 -7.55
CA THR A 115 -6.67 -16.65 -7.71
C THR A 115 -5.87 -17.23 -8.86
N GLN A 116 -5.98 -18.55 -9.10
CA GLN A 116 -5.31 -19.25 -10.19
C GLN A 116 -5.81 -18.86 -11.58
N LYS A 117 -7.01 -18.29 -11.70
CA LYS A 117 -7.49 -17.72 -12.98
C LYS A 117 -6.68 -16.50 -13.43
N HIS A 118 -6.02 -15.84 -12.50
CA HIS A 118 -5.24 -14.62 -12.72
C HIS A 118 -3.73 -14.86 -12.56
N TYR A 119 -3.35 -15.79 -11.67
CA TYR A 119 -1.99 -15.98 -11.23
C TYR A 119 -1.74 -17.47 -10.92
N PRO A 120 -1.16 -18.25 -11.87
CA PRO A 120 -1.11 -19.70 -11.81
C PRO A 120 0.06 -20.21 -10.96
N TYR A 121 0.23 -19.66 -9.77
CA TYR A 121 1.18 -20.11 -8.76
C TYR A 121 0.45 -20.59 -7.53
N ASP A 122 1.01 -21.56 -6.83
CA ASP A 122 0.59 -21.92 -5.49
C ASP A 122 1.36 -21.07 -4.48
N PHE A 123 0.64 -20.29 -3.68
CA PHE A 123 1.23 -19.35 -2.72
C PHE A 123 0.44 -19.28 -1.42
N GLU A 124 1.12 -18.82 -0.36
CA GLU A 124 0.49 -18.28 0.83
C GLU A 124 0.94 -16.82 1.01
N LEU A 125 -0.03 -15.95 1.31
CA LEU A 125 0.21 -14.56 1.68
C LEU A 125 -0.38 -14.31 3.05
N ARG A 126 0.49 -14.01 4.04
CA ARG A 126 0.10 -13.62 5.39
C ARG A 126 0.31 -12.13 5.56
N LEU A 127 -0.64 -11.50 6.24
CA LEU A 127 -0.52 -10.12 6.66
C LEU A 127 -0.82 -10.03 8.15
N SER A 128 0.20 -9.71 8.94
CA SER A 128 0.11 -9.59 10.39
C SER A 128 0.14 -8.14 10.79
N TYR A 129 -0.85 -7.70 11.57
CA TYR A 129 -0.94 -6.38 12.16
C TYR A 129 -0.70 -6.45 13.66
N HIS A 130 0.08 -5.51 14.19
CA HIS A 130 0.29 -5.35 15.62
C HIS A 130 0.29 -3.88 16.01
N LEU A 131 -0.66 -3.49 16.87
CA LEU A 131 -0.78 -2.13 17.39
C LEU A 131 -0.09 -2.03 18.76
N ASN A 132 0.86 -1.10 18.88
CA ASN A 132 1.56 -0.80 20.11
C ASN A 132 1.60 0.71 20.36
N GLY A 133 0.69 1.22 21.20
CA GLY A 133 0.51 2.66 21.38
C GLY A 133 0.18 3.35 20.06
N ASN A 134 0.96 4.37 19.71
CA ASN A 134 0.79 5.15 18.49
C ASN A 134 1.45 4.53 17.24
N THR A 135 1.91 3.28 17.28
CA THR A 135 2.58 2.60 16.17
C THR A 135 1.84 1.33 15.78
N LEU A 136 1.47 1.22 14.51
CA LEU A 136 0.93 0.05 13.87
C LEU A 136 2.01 -0.59 13.00
N SER A 137 2.45 -1.80 13.36
CA SER A 137 3.37 -2.61 12.57
C SER A 137 2.61 -3.58 11.68
N MET A 138 3.12 -3.81 10.47
CA MET A 138 2.56 -4.71 9.47
C MET A 138 3.68 -5.57 8.88
N ASP A 139 3.52 -6.90 8.93
CA ASP A 139 4.43 -7.85 8.30
C ASP A 139 3.70 -8.59 7.18
N TYR A 140 4.22 -8.46 5.97
CA TYR A 140 3.75 -9.16 4.77
C TYR A 140 4.65 -10.36 4.53
N THR A 141 4.16 -11.57 4.74
CA THR A 141 4.90 -12.80 4.47
C THR A 141 4.39 -13.45 3.21
N VAL A 142 5.22 -13.49 2.18
CA VAL A 142 4.96 -14.20 0.93
C VAL A 142 5.68 -15.54 0.97
N THR A 143 4.95 -16.64 0.77
CA THR A 143 5.52 -18.00 0.70
C THR A 143 5.21 -18.61 -0.66
N ASN A 144 6.23 -19.08 -1.35
CA ASN A 144 6.08 -19.86 -2.56
C ASN A 144 5.80 -21.33 -2.22
N LYS A 145 4.61 -21.83 -2.56
CA LYS A 145 4.18 -23.22 -2.40
C LYS A 145 4.21 -23.98 -3.73
N ASP A 146 4.56 -23.29 -4.83
CA ASP A 146 4.70 -23.89 -6.13
C ASP A 146 6.02 -24.69 -6.23
N SER A 147 6.11 -25.58 -7.20
CA SER A 147 7.32 -26.35 -7.52
C SER A 147 8.33 -25.57 -8.38
N GLU A 148 7.97 -24.37 -8.83
CA GLU A 148 8.76 -23.48 -9.69
C GLU A 148 9.01 -22.13 -9.02
N PRO A 149 10.04 -21.36 -9.44
CA PRO A 149 10.23 -19.99 -8.99
C PRO A 149 8.97 -19.13 -9.25
N MET A 150 8.52 -18.41 -8.24
CA MET A 150 7.36 -17.54 -8.30
C MET A 150 7.80 -16.09 -8.49
N TYR A 151 7.17 -15.40 -9.45
CA TYR A 151 7.43 -13.99 -9.76
C TYR A 151 6.29 -13.12 -9.26
N TYR A 152 6.59 -12.01 -8.59
CA TYR A 152 5.55 -11.12 -8.05
C TYR A 152 6.08 -9.71 -7.80
N HIS A 153 5.15 -8.77 -7.65
CA HIS A 153 5.35 -7.51 -6.97
C HIS A 153 4.61 -7.51 -5.64
N LEU A 154 5.08 -6.72 -4.70
CA LEU A 154 4.40 -6.45 -3.44
C LEU A 154 4.44 -4.96 -3.11
N GLY A 155 3.30 -4.39 -2.75
CA GLY A 155 3.21 -3.00 -2.30
C GLY A 155 2.07 -2.77 -1.33
N ALA A 156 2.17 -1.72 -0.54
CA ALA A 156 1.09 -1.18 0.26
C ALA A 156 0.63 0.16 -0.32
N HIS A 157 -0.63 0.52 -0.08
CA HIS A 157 -1.23 1.74 -0.65
C HIS A 157 -2.09 2.50 0.38
N PRO A 158 -1.57 2.77 1.60
CA PRO A 158 -2.34 3.49 2.61
C PRO A 158 -2.57 4.95 2.21
N GLY A 159 -3.85 5.35 2.24
CA GLY A 159 -4.27 6.74 2.12
C GLY A 159 -4.36 7.40 3.50
N PHE A 160 -3.70 8.53 3.67
CA PHE A 160 -3.70 9.31 4.91
C PHE A 160 -4.52 10.57 4.77
N MET A 161 -5.39 10.84 5.75
CA MET A 161 -6.18 12.07 5.78
C MET A 161 -5.31 13.32 5.66
N CYS A 162 -5.72 14.22 4.79
CA CYS A 162 -5.16 15.56 4.61
C CYS A 162 -6.33 16.53 4.38
N PRO A 163 -6.51 17.52 5.17
CA PRO A 163 -5.59 18.03 6.20
C PRO A 163 -5.66 17.23 7.50
N VAL A 164 -4.60 17.35 8.26
CA VAL A 164 -4.56 16.85 9.63
C VAL A 164 -5.40 17.77 10.56
N ASN A 165 -5.61 19.03 10.21
CA ASN A 165 -6.46 19.98 10.94
C ASN A 165 -7.46 20.66 9.98
N ASP A 166 -8.61 21.09 10.54
CA ASP A 166 -9.64 21.80 9.77
C ASP A 166 -9.09 23.06 9.08
N GLY A 167 -9.47 23.25 7.82
CA GLY A 167 -9.06 24.39 7.01
C GLY A 167 -7.69 24.29 6.34
N GLU A 168 -6.96 23.20 6.55
CA GLU A 168 -5.72 22.88 5.82
C GLU A 168 -6.03 22.19 4.48
N ASN A 169 -5.05 22.16 3.60
CA ASN A 169 -5.08 21.41 2.34
C ASN A 169 -3.71 20.75 2.09
N LEU A 170 -3.58 20.02 0.99
CA LEU A 170 -2.36 19.32 0.64
C LEU A 170 -1.12 20.24 0.62
N GLU A 171 -1.26 21.49 0.17
CA GLU A 171 -0.16 22.46 0.07
C GLU A 171 0.31 23.01 1.42
N ASN A 172 -0.41 22.71 2.51
CA ASN A 172 0.05 22.96 3.88
C ASN A 172 0.95 21.82 4.42
N CYS A 173 1.11 20.76 3.67
CA CYS A 173 1.80 19.55 4.06
C CYS A 173 3.12 19.37 3.32
N ILE A 174 4.03 18.65 3.95
CA ILE A 174 5.32 18.25 3.41
C ILE A 174 5.55 16.76 3.60
N LEU A 175 6.38 16.18 2.75
CA LEU A 175 7.05 14.91 3.01
C LEU A 175 8.46 15.20 3.51
N LYS A 176 8.78 14.67 4.69
CA LYS A 176 10.12 14.74 5.27
C LYS A 176 10.72 13.34 5.25
N PHE A 177 11.72 13.14 4.41
CA PHE A 177 12.47 11.90 4.29
C PHE A 177 13.56 11.81 5.36
N GLU A 178 14.00 10.59 5.66
CA GLU A 178 15.09 10.35 6.62
C GLU A 178 16.43 10.90 6.11
N LYS A 179 16.66 10.77 4.81
CA LYS A 179 17.88 11.16 4.09
C LYS A 179 17.54 12.09 2.93
N GLU A 180 18.57 12.72 2.35
CA GLU A 180 18.42 13.43 1.08
C GLU A 180 18.08 12.46 -0.06
N GLU A 181 17.17 12.88 -0.94
CA GLU A 181 16.69 12.13 -2.10
C GLU A 181 16.91 12.94 -3.37
N ASP A 182 17.01 12.25 -4.50
CA ASP A 182 17.10 12.92 -5.80
C ASP A 182 15.75 13.50 -6.26
N PHE A 183 14.63 13.06 -5.69
CA PHE A 183 13.26 13.44 -6.02
C PHE A 183 12.97 13.46 -7.52
N VAL A 184 13.44 12.44 -8.20
CA VAL A 184 13.23 12.22 -9.63
C VAL A 184 12.23 11.09 -9.82
N SER A 185 11.17 11.36 -10.57
CA SER A 185 10.16 10.38 -10.96
C SER A 185 10.17 10.17 -12.48
N TYR A 186 9.36 9.23 -12.95
CA TYR A 186 9.11 9.01 -14.37
C TYR A 186 7.82 9.71 -14.80
N GLU A 187 7.79 10.21 -16.03
CA GLU A 187 6.54 10.69 -16.64
C GLU A 187 5.55 9.53 -16.78
N TYR A 188 4.30 9.74 -16.38
CA TYR A 188 3.24 8.76 -16.53
C TYR A 188 2.33 9.14 -17.70
N ASP A 189 2.21 8.25 -18.68
CA ASP A 189 1.30 8.44 -19.83
C ASP A 189 -0.13 8.03 -19.42
N LEU A 190 -0.97 9.02 -19.16
CA LEU A 190 -2.38 8.81 -18.81
C LEU A 190 -3.20 8.11 -19.89
N LYS A 191 -2.77 8.16 -21.16
CA LYS A 191 -3.48 7.53 -22.27
C LYS A 191 -3.22 6.03 -22.33
N ASN A 192 -1.96 5.64 -22.17
CA ASN A 192 -1.52 4.24 -22.24
C ASN A 192 -1.43 3.60 -20.85
N LEU A 193 -1.50 4.40 -19.77
CA LEU A 193 -1.41 3.97 -18.36
C LEU A 193 -0.08 3.29 -18.04
N GLU A 194 1.02 3.86 -18.53
CA GLU A 194 2.38 3.33 -18.36
C GLU A 194 3.39 4.43 -18.07
N PHE A 195 4.49 4.08 -17.38
CA PHE A 195 5.62 4.97 -17.17
C PHE A 195 6.51 5.04 -18.42
N ASN A 196 7.05 6.23 -18.69
CA ASN A 196 8.03 6.46 -19.73
C ASN A 196 9.43 6.49 -19.10
N PHE A 197 10.21 5.43 -19.32
CA PHE A 197 11.56 5.30 -18.76
C PHE A 197 12.53 6.38 -19.25
N ASP A 198 12.34 6.87 -20.46
CA ASP A 198 13.24 7.87 -21.09
C ASP A 198 12.93 9.31 -20.64
N HIS A 199 11.77 9.53 -20.02
CA HIS A 199 11.36 10.84 -19.55
C HIS A 199 11.25 10.89 -18.04
N LYS A 200 12.15 11.70 -17.44
CA LYS A 200 12.22 11.91 -15.99
C LYS A 200 11.72 13.30 -15.62
N VAL A 201 11.04 13.36 -14.49
CA VAL A 201 10.45 14.58 -13.92
C VAL A 201 11.08 14.82 -12.55
N SER A 202 11.77 15.96 -12.39
CA SER A 202 12.36 16.35 -11.09
C SER A 202 11.35 17.17 -10.30
N GLN A 203 11.16 16.82 -9.03
CA GLN A 203 10.35 17.57 -8.10
C GLN A 203 11.19 18.63 -7.37
N LYS A 204 10.58 19.77 -7.03
CA LYS A 204 11.25 20.83 -6.26
C LYS A 204 11.27 20.45 -4.78
N ALA A 205 12.46 20.21 -4.25
CA ALA A 205 12.67 19.84 -2.86
C ALA A 205 13.79 20.67 -2.23
N GLU A 206 13.87 20.64 -0.90
CA GLU A 206 14.92 21.29 -0.11
C GLU A 206 15.59 20.24 0.78
N GLY A 207 16.74 19.72 0.35
CA GLY A 207 17.44 18.64 1.04
C GLY A 207 16.58 17.37 1.08
N ASN A 208 16.15 16.98 2.28
CA ASN A 208 15.28 15.82 2.50
C ASN A 208 13.78 16.17 2.64
N VAL A 209 13.38 17.39 2.31
CA VAL A 209 12.00 17.89 2.43
C VAL A 209 11.40 18.15 1.06
N LEU A 210 10.28 17.50 0.78
CA LEU A 210 9.49 17.68 -0.43
C LEU A 210 8.18 18.39 -0.09
N PRO A 211 8.04 19.70 -0.41
CA PRO A 211 6.77 20.40 -0.31
C PRO A 211 5.76 19.81 -1.31
N LEU A 212 4.53 19.60 -0.85
CA LEU A 212 3.48 19.06 -1.71
C LEU A 212 2.77 20.17 -2.46
N THR A 213 2.50 19.96 -3.74
CA THR A 213 1.77 20.86 -4.60
C THR A 213 0.74 20.11 -5.44
N ILE A 214 -0.40 20.73 -5.74
CA ILE A 214 -1.46 20.12 -6.55
C ILE A 214 -0.96 19.70 -7.94
N PRO A 215 -0.20 20.54 -8.69
CA PRO A 215 0.29 20.18 -10.03
C PRO A 215 1.22 18.97 -10.07
N MET A 216 1.80 18.57 -8.95
CA MET A 216 2.64 17.38 -8.84
C MET A 216 1.89 16.11 -9.27
N PHE A 217 0.57 16.08 -9.07
CA PHE A 217 -0.31 14.93 -9.32
C PHE A 217 -1.14 15.05 -10.61
N ASP A 218 -0.83 16.00 -11.49
CA ASP A 218 -1.56 16.17 -12.76
C ASP A 218 -1.39 14.99 -13.71
N GLN A 219 -0.34 14.20 -13.52
CA GLN A 219 -0.03 12.98 -14.27
C GLN A 219 -0.18 11.70 -13.44
N ASP A 220 -1.11 11.67 -12.46
CA ASP A 220 -1.35 10.54 -11.55
C ASP A 220 -0.25 10.40 -10.48
N ALA A 221 0.25 9.20 -10.22
CA ALA A 221 1.22 8.93 -9.15
C ALA A 221 2.62 9.48 -9.48
N VAL A 222 3.29 9.99 -8.46
CA VAL A 222 4.72 10.32 -8.51
C VAL A 222 5.50 9.15 -7.93
N PHE A 223 6.31 8.49 -8.75
CA PHE A 223 7.03 7.27 -8.38
C PHE A 223 8.53 7.54 -8.22
N PHE A 224 9.02 7.46 -7.00
CA PHE A 224 10.44 7.53 -6.64
C PHE A 224 11.02 6.12 -6.55
N GLU A 225 11.77 5.74 -7.57
CA GLU A 225 12.43 4.44 -7.62
C GLU A 225 13.72 4.45 -6.80
N HIS A 226 13.97 3.40 -6.01
CA HIS A 226 15.17 3.20 -5.20
C HIS A 226 15.48 4.38 -4.25
N THR A 227 14.54 4.67 -3.33
CA THR A 227 14.75 5.72 -2.33
C THR A 227 15.94 5.40 -1.41
N ASN A 228 16.72 6.43 -1.07
CA ASN A 228 17.81 6.32 -0.06
C ASN A 228 17.23 6.14 1.35
N SER A 229 16.05 6.71 1.59
CA SER A 229 15.34 6.65 2.86
C SER A 229 14.44 5.43 2.94
N HIS A 230 14.36 4.87 4.14
CA HIS A 230 13.35 3.87 4.50
C HIS A 230 12.34 4.41 5.52
N ARG A 231 12.35 5.73 5.74
CA ARG A 231 11.37 6.45 6.56
C ARG A 231 10.98 7.76 5.89
N VAL A 232 9.67 8.00 5.85
CA VAL A 232 9.10 9.27 5.40
C VAL A 232 8.03 9.72 6.40
N SER A 233 7.96 11.01 6.68
CA SER A 233 6.89 11.60 7.47
C SER A 233 6.04 12.51 6.60
N PHE A 234 4.73 12.30 6.59
CA PHE A 234 3.73 13.17 5.99
C PHE A 234 3.14 14.04 7.09
N VAL A 235 3.50 15.31 7.12
CA VAL A 235 3.17 16.20 8.21
C VAL A 235 2.76 17.59 7.71
N ASN A 236 1.96 18.29 8.52
CA ASN A 236 1.74 19.71 8.33
C ASN A 236 3.06 20.46 8.52
N ALA A 237 3.38 21.39 7.60
CA ALA A 237 4.65 22.11 7.58
C ALA A 237 4.88 23.03 8.78
N VAL A 238 3.81 23.48 9.45
CA VAL A 238 3.88 24.40 10.59
C VAL A 238 3.83 23.67 11.92
N THR A 239 2.90 22.71 12.07
CA THR A 239 2.67 22.02 13.35
C THR A 239 3.53 20.80 13.53
N GLY A 240 4.04 20.21 12.45
CA GLY A 240 4.77 18.95 12.45
C GLY A 240 3.91 17.70 12.73
N LYS A 241 2.58 17.87 12.89
CA LYS A 241 1.64 16.78 13.16
C LYS A 241 1.30 16.01 11.88
N GLY A 242 1.07 14.71 11.99
CA GLY A 242 0.75 13.86 10.86
C GLY A 242 1.06 12.40 11.12
N VAL A 243 1.72 11.74 10.16
CA VAL A 243 2.12 10.33 10.25
C VAL A 243 3.58 10.15 9.84
N SER A 244 4.22 9.12 10.38
CA SER A 244 5.52 8.64 9.93
C SER A 244 5.38 7.20 9.48
N MET A 245 5.93 6.87 8.31
CA MET A 245 5.95 5.53 7.77
C MET A 245 7.40 5.04 7.66
N TYR A 246 7.68 3.84 8.19
CA TYR A 246 8.96 3.14 8.11
C TYR A 246 8.79 1.88 7.28
N TYR A 247 9.59 1.73 6.19
CA TYR A 247 9.42 0.69 5.17
C TYR A 247 10.77 0.08 4.76
N PRO A 248 11.48 -0.58 5.70
CA PRO A 248 12.88 -0.98 5.53
C PRO A 248 13.10 -2.02 4.42
N ASP A 249 12.07 -2.79 4.08
CA ASP A 249 12.12 -3.89 3.12
C ASP A 249 11.50 -3.52 1.76
N PHE A 250 11.15 -2.25 1.56
CA PHE A 250 10.64 -1.74 0.29
C PHE A 250 11.67 -0.80 -0.34
N GLU A 251 11.89 -0.96 -1.64
CA GLU A 251 12.95 -0.23 -2.35
C GLU A 251 12.49 1.12 -2.91
N SER A 252 11.20 1.29 -3.14
CA SER A 252 10.63 2.44 -3.83
C SER A 252 9.44 3.01 -3.07
N LEU A 253 9.14 4.28 -3.34
CA LEU A 253 7.98 4.97 -2.78
C LEU A 253 7.20 5.67 -3.91
N ALA A 254 5.93 5.34 -4.07
CA ALA A 254 5.02 6.19 -4.83
C ALA A 254 4.19 7.05 -3.88
N ILE A 255 3.80 8.23 -4.35
CA ILE A 255 2.84 9.11 -3.69
C ILE A 255 1.71 9.44 -4.64
N TRP A 256 0.49 9.47 -4.13
CA TRP A 256 -0.68 9.67 -4.98
C TRP A 256 -1.84 10.36 -4.25
N THR A 257 -2.52 11.22 -4.98
CA THR A 257 -3.88 11.70 -4.71
C THR A 257 -4.61 11.84 -6.03
N PRO A 258 -5.95 11.77 -6.10
CA PRO A 258 -6.69 11.95 -7.34
C PRO A 258 -6.34 13.27 -8.04
N ILE A 259 -6.24 13.20 -9.38
CA ILE A 259 -5.92 14.34 -10.24
C ILE A 259 -6.81 15.55 -9.90
N GLY A 260 -6.19 16.73 -9.86
CA GLY A 260 -6.86 17.99 -9.49
C GLY A 260 -6.79 18.33 -8.00
N GLY A 261 -6.18 17.48 -7.15
CA GLY A 261 -5.81 17.80 -5.78
C GLY A 261 -6.94 18.20 -4.82
N LYS A 262 -8.19 17.81 -5.14
CA LYS A 262 -9.36 18.13 -4.32
C LYS A 262 -9.67 17.08 -3.26
N ALA A 263 -9.06 15.91 -3.38
CA ALA A 263 -9.24 14.86 -2.42
C ALA A 263 -8.49 15.20 -1.12
N PRO A 264 -9.14 15.06 0.05
CA PRO A 264 -8.52 15.42 1.34
C PRO A 264 -7.66 14.26 1.88
N PHE A 265 -6.81 13.67 1.05
CA PHE A 265 -5.88 12.62 1.44
C PHE A 265 -4.67 12.55 0.52
N LEU A 266 -3.61 11.92 1.01
CA LEU A 266 -2.43 11.51 0.24
C LEU A 266 -2.13 10.04 0.52
N CYS A 267 -1.90 9.26 -0.51
CA CYS A 267 -1.34 7.91 -0.37
C CYS A 267 0.19 7.97 -0.32
N LEU A 268 0.77 7.19 0.60
CA LEU A 268 2.19 6.87 0.66
C LEU A 268 2.33 5.39 0.38
N GLU A 269 2.94 5.04 -0.72
CA GLU A 269 2.89 3.70 -1.27
C GLU A 269 4.28 3.08 -1.36
N PRO A 270 4.76 2.37 -0.33
CA PRO A 270 6.00 1.61 -0.43
C PRO A 270 5.83 0.43 -1.37
N TRP A 271 6.71 0.34 -2.38
CA TRP A 271 6.65 -0.66 -3.44
C TRP A 271 7.94 -1.47 -3.56
N ASN A 272 7.80 -2.77 -3.78
CA ASN A 272 8.75 -3.67 -4.40
C ASN A 272 8.17 -4.11 -5.73
N GLY A 273 8.53 -3.40 -6.79
CA GLY A 273 7.96 -3.49 -8.11
C GLY A 273 7.55 -2.13 -8.66
N SER A 274 6.90 -2.13 -9.81
CA SER A 274 6.43 -0.91 -10.47
C SER A 274 5.15 -1.15 -11.25
N ALA A 275 4.46 -0.06 -11.63
CA ALA A 275 3.51 -0.10 -12.73
C ALA A 275 4.25 -0.46 -14.04
N VAL A 276 3.49 -0.74 -15.11
CA VAL A 276 4.07 -1.10 -16.40
C VAL A 276 4.87 0.07 -16.99
N PHE A 277 6.03 -0.24 -17.56
CA PHE A 277 6.81 0.67 -18.38
C PHE A 277 6.53 0.43 -19.86
N HIS A 278 6.68 1.45 -20.71
CA HIS A 278 6.43 1.33 -22.14
C HIS A 278 7.37 0.32 -22.84
N GLN A 279 8.54 0.01 -22.26
CA GLN A 279 9.49 -0.96 -22.76
C GLN A 279 9.17 -2.41 -22.33
N ASP A 280 8.23 -2.65 -21.41
CA ASP A 280 7.89 -3.99 -20.96
C ASP A 280 7.35 -4.85 -22.11
N ASP A 281 7.70 -6.13 -22.14
CA ASP A 281 7.34 -7.09 -23.18
C ASP A 281 6.09 -7.93 -22.88
N ASP A 282 5.32 -7.56 -21.85
CA ASP A 282 4.11 -8.20 -21.35
C ASP A 282 4.31 -9.60 -20.72
N ILE A 283 5.56 -10.10 -20.63
CA ILE A 283 5.90 -11.30 -19.87
C ILE A 283 6.02 -10.93 -18.38
N PHE A 284 5.18 -11.53 -17.54
CA PHE A 284 5.11 -11.18 -16.13
C PHE A 284 6.45 -11.29 -15.39
N ALA A 285 7.23 -12.35 -15.70
CA ALA A 285 8.56 -12.55 -15.12
C ALA A 285 9.60 -11.51 -15.55
N HIS A 286 9.31 -10.71 -16.58
CA HIS A 286 10.21 -9.65 -17.08
C HIS A 286 9.79 -8.25 -16.65
N LYS A 287 8.70 -8.11 -15.91
CA LYS A 287 8.26 -6.79 -15.43
C LYS A 287 9.38 -6.08 -14.68
N HIS A 288 9.43 -4.77 -14.85
CA HIS A 288 10.41 -3.93 -14.16
C HIS A 288 10.35 -4.13 -12.64
N SER A 289 11.53 -4.32 -12.02
CA SER A 289 11.68 -4.59 -10.57
C SER A 289 10.90 -5.81 -10.07
N ILE A 290 10.74 -6.85 -10.89
CA ILE A 290 10.06 -8.09 -10.50
C ILE A 290 10.84 -8.83 -9.39
N LEU A 291 10.14 -9.29 -8.38
CA LEU A 291 10.67 -10.16 -7.34
C LEU A 291 10.57 -11.62 -7.74
N THR A 292 11.53 -12.41 -7.30
CA THR A 292 11.54 -13.86 -7.49
C THR A 292 11.66 -14.56 -6.16
N LEU A 293 10.87 -15.59 -5.95
CA LEU A 293 10.91 -16.44 -4.76
C LEU A 293 11.00 -17.91 -5.15
N GLU A 294 12.08 -18.55 -4.74
CA GLU A 294 12.32 -19.98 -5.02
C GLU A 294 11.28 -20.89 -4.34
N PRO A 295 11.07 -22.12 -4.83
CA PRO A 295 10.18 -23.10 -4.21
C PRO A 295 10.44 -23.29 -2.72
N ASP A 296 9.38 -23.42 -1.92
CA ASP A 296 9.43 -23.63 -0.47
C ASP A 296 10.16 -22.52 0.32
N LYS A 297 10.37 -21.35 -0.30
CA LYS A 297 10.91 -20.17 0.37
C LYS A 297 9.82 -19.22 0.80
N GLU A 298 10.15 -18.43 1.83
CA GLU A 298 9.33 -17.29 2.25
C GLU A 298 10.18 -16.03 2.35
N LYS A 299 9.52 -14.88 2.19
CA LYS A 299 10.10 -13.55 2.39
C LYS A 299 9.13 -12.71 3.20
N ILE A 300 9.65 -12.03 4.21
CA ILE A 300 8.91 -11.08 5.05
C ILE A 300 9.29 -9.67 4.64
N TYR A 301 8.30 -8.79 4.60
CA TYR A 301 8.46 -7.35 4.33
C TYR A 301 7.79 -6.59 5.46
N HIS A 302 8.52 -5.70 6.09
CA HIS A 302 8.07 -4.93 7.25
C HIS A 302 7.65 -3.51 6.88
N LEU A 303 6.56 -3.05 7.49
CA LEU A 303 6.05 -1.69 7.38
C LEU A 303 5.53 -1.22 8.74
N GLU A 304 5.83 0.03 9.13
CA GLU A 304 5.25 0.65 10.32
C GLU A 304 4.60 2.00 9.97
N ILE A 305 3.48 2.28 10.61
CA ILE A 305 2.81 3.59 10.60
C ILE A 305 2.75 4.09 12.04
N SER A 306 3.35 5.25 12.30
CA SER A 306 3.30 5.90 13.62
C SER A 306 2.58 7.24 13.51
N LEU A 307 1.64 7.53 14.43
CA LEU A 307 0.95 8.80 14.50
C LEU A 307 1.85 9.84 15.18
N ILE A 308 1.88 11.07 14.64
CA ILE A 308 2.59 12.23 15.17
C ILE A 308 1.54 13.27 15.60
N GLU A 309 1.33 13.39 16.93
CA GLU A 309 0.29 14.22 17.54
C GLU A 309 0.81 15.57 18.07
#